data_321abc47c7704dd90e454b60c3f7b6db
#
_entry.id   321abc47c7704dd90e454b60c3f7b6db
#
_cell.length_a   1.000
_cell.length_b   1.000
_cell.length_c   1.000
_cell.angle_alpha   90.00
_cell.angle_beta   90.00
_cell.angle_gamma   90.00
#
_symmetry.space_group_name_H-M   'P 1'
#
loop_
_entity.id
_entity.type
_entity.pdbx_description
1 polymer ?
#
loop_
_entity_poly.entity_id
_entity_poly.type
_entity_poly.pdbx_seq_one_letter_code
_entity_poly.pdbx_strand_id
1 'polypeptide(L)'
;MRRGIISAGNWLSDTIKFIAHYPAVGNLVTIEKIDQGFGGCAHNVLADLARMQTGIPLYAGGCVGHDALGDEIFSTCEKLGINAEGMCRVNAATSYTDVMADMSNGTRAFFHHRGANAEFGPEHVEKITAEAKIFHLGYLLLLDRMDFKDEEYGVVAAR
;
A
#
# COMPACT_ATOMS: atom_id res chain seq x y z
N MET A 1 26.40 7.41 10.74
CA MET A 1 25.98 5.99 10.82
C MET A 1 24.53 5.92 10.35
N ARG A 2 24.22 5.12 9.34
CA ARG A 2 22.84 4.97 8.80
C ARG A 2 21.88 4.50 9.89
N ARG A 3 20.73 5.13 9.99
CA ARG A 3 19.64 4.80 10.93
C ARG A 3 18.32 4.85 10.19
N GLY A 4 17.33 4.12 10.69
CA GLY A 4 15.99 4.18 10.13
C GLY A 4 15.67 3.03 9.21
N ILE A 5 14.42 3.07 8.77
CA ILE A 5 13.81 2.07 7.90
C ILE A 5 13.13 2.81 6.76
N ILE A 6 13.46 2.45 5.52
CA ILE A 6 12.64 2.77 4.35
C ILE A 6 11.70 1.60 4.14
N SER A 7 10.40 1.86 4.03
CA SER A 7 9.45 0.87 3.54
C SER A 7 8.80 1.40 2.27
N ALA A 8 9.05 0.68 1.17
CA ALA A 8 8.64 1.07 -0.16
C ALA A 8 7.76 0.00 -0.80
N GLY A 9 6.95 0.40 -1.78
CA GLY A 9 6.09 -0.49 -2.55
C GLY A 9 4.63 -0.09 -2.51
N ASN A 10 3.74 -1.00 -2.11
CA ASN A 10 2.32 -0.74 -2.22
C ASN A 10 1.74 0.05 -1.04
N TRP A 11 0.94 1.03 -1.43
CA TRP A 11 0.12 1.89 -0.59
C TRP A 11 -1.30 1.87 -1.16
N LEU A 12 -2.29 1.65 -0.34
CA LEU A 12 -3.68 1.57 -0.80
C LEU A 12 -4.68 1.95 0.28
N SER A 13 -5.90 2.27 -0.16
CA SER A 13 -7.06 2.43 0.71
C SER A 13 -7.87 1.14 0.72
N ASP A 14 -8.24 0.65 1.89
CA ASP A 14 -9.15 -0.48 2.06
C ASP A 14 -10.53 0.03 2.46
N THR A 15 -11.57 -0.42 1.74
CA THR A 15 -12.97 -0.23 2.13
C THR A 15 -13.56 -1.60 2.48
N ILE A 16 -13.78 -1.85 3.77
CA ILE A 16 -14.31 -3.12 4.26
C ILE A 16 -15.82 -3.01 4.36
N LYS A 17 -16.54 -3.82 3.58
CA LYS A 17 -18.00 -3.89 3.51
C LYS A 17 -18.48 -5.18 4.16
N PHE A 18 -19.14 -5.06 5.29
CA PHE A 18 -19.66 -6.21 6.03
C PHE A 18 -21.01 -6.61 5.45
N ILE A 19 -21.13 -7.87 5.06
CA ILE A 19 -22.34 -8.47 4.50
C ILE A 19 -22.78 -9.67 5.33
N ALA A 20 -24.09 -9.94 5.38
CA ALA A 20 -24.61 -11.11 6.12
C ALA A 20 -24.09 -12.45 5.57
N HIS A 21 -23.97 -12.54 4.25
CA HIS A 21 -23.44 -13.70 3.50
C HIS A 21 -23.17 -13.28 2.05
N TYR A 22 -22.39 -14.05 1.29
CA TYR A 22 -22.25 -13.83 -0.15
C TYR A 22 -23.56 -14.18 -0.88
N PRO A 23 -24.10 -13.27 -1.70
CA PRO A 23 -25.27 -13.58 -2.51
C PRO A 23 -24.90 -14.53 -3.65
N ALA A 24 -25.85 -15.32 -4.12
CA ALA A 24 -25.71 -16.00 -5.41
C ALA A 24 -25.63 -14.96 -6.54
N VAL A 25 -24.94 -15.32 -7.64
CA VAL A 25 -24.80 -14.45 -8.81
C VAL A 25 -26.19 -13.98 -9.29
N GLY A 26 -26.32 -12.67 -9.47
CA GLY A 26 -27.57 -12.03 -9.86
C GLY A 26 -28.50 -11.61 -8.71
N ASN A 27 -28.19 -12.01 -7.46
CA ASN A 27 -28.94 -11.62 -6.29
C ASN A 27 -28.30 -10.42 -5.58
N LEU A 28 -29.07 -9.79 -4.70
CA LEU A 28 -28.68 -8.65 -3.87
C LEU A 28 -28.43 -9.10 -2.42
N VAL A 29 -27.43 -8.50 -1.77
CA VAL A 29 -27.24 -8.54 -0.31
C VAL A 29 -27.04 -7.12 0.21
N THR A 30 -27.52 -6.84 1.40
CA THR A 30 -27.30 -5.54 2.06
C THR A 30 -25.90 -5.45 2.65
N ILE A 31 -25.24 -4.31 2.50
CA ILE A 31 -24.05 -3.96 3.24
C ILE A 31 -24.49 -3.40 4.59
N GLU A 32 -24.18 -4.11 5.67
CA GLU A 32 -24.62 -3.78 7.03
C GLU A 32 -23.74 -2.72 7.69
N LYS A 33 -22.45 -2.71 7.36
CA LYS A 33 -21.44 -1.79 7.90
C LYS A 33 -20.33 -1.55 6.89
N ILE A 34 -19.76 -0.36 6.94
CA ILE A 34 -18.57 -0.01 6.16
C ILE A 34 -17.50 0.51 7.12
N ASP A 35 -16.29 -0.05 7.05
CA ASP A 35 -15.09 0.48 7.67
C ASP A 35 -14.09 0.89 6.57
N GLN A 36 -13.30 1.93 6.84
CA GLN A 36 -12.27 2.41 5.92
C GLN A 36 -10.94 2.52 6.63
N GLY A 37 -9.86 2.27 5.90
CA GLY A 37 -8.51 2.38 6.41
C GLY A 37 -7.47 2.39 5.29
N PHE A 38 -6.22 2.55 5.67
CA PHE A 38 -5.11 2.42 4.75
C PHE A 38 -4.40 1.11 4.97
N GLY A 39 -3.90 0.53 3.89
CA GLY A 39 -3.22 -0.75 3.86
C GLY A 39 -2.06 -0.76 2.88
N GLY A 40 -1.61 -1.96 2.57
CA GLY A 40 -0.41 -2.23 1.81
C GLY A 40 0.78 -2.52 2.73
N CYS A 41 1.69 -3.39 2.28
CA CYS A 41 2.82 -3.82 3.11
C CYS A 41 3.69 -2.65 3.54
N ALA A 42 3.96 -1.70 2.63
CA ALA A 42 4.79 -0.54 2.94
C ALA A 42 4.14 0.34 4.01
N HIS A 43 2.84 0.62 3.88
CA HIS A 43 2.09 1.36 4.88
C HIS A 43 2.08 0.65 6.23
N ASN A 44 1.70 -0.63 6.27
CA ASN A 44 1.47 -1.36 7.52
C ASN A 44 2.76 -1.44 8.36
N VAL A 45 3.89 -1.75 7.74
CA VAL A 45 5.20 -1.78 8.43
C VAL A 45 5.51 -0.43 9.08
N LEU A 46 5.35 0.68 8.34
CA LEU A 46 5.67 2.00 8.88
C LEU A 46 4.67 2.47 9.94
N ALA A 47 3.38 2.22 9.71
CA ALA A 47 2.33 2.62 10.66
C ALA A 47 2.46 1.88 12.00
N ASP A 48 2.80 0.60 11.97
CA ASP A 48 2.99 -0.19 13.19
C ASP A 48 4.24 0.27 13.93
N LEU A 49 5.36 0.47 13.25
CA LEU A 49 6.59 1.00 13.84
C LEU A 49 6.39 2.41 14.42
N ALA A 50 5.63 3.28 13.74
CA ALA A 50 5.29 4.60 14.25
C ALA A 50 4.46 4.52 15.53
N ARG A 51 3.43 3.67 15.57
CA ARG A 51 2.60 3.44 16.77
C ARG A 51 3.36 2.84 17.93
N MET A 52 4.39 2.04 17.66
CA MET A 52 5.29 1.49 18.69
C MET A 52 6.20 2.55 19.31
N GLN A 53 6.26 3.77 18.76
CA GLN A 53 7.05 4.90 19.25
C GLN A 53 8.54 4.55 19.49
N THR A 54 9.11 3.78 18.59
CA THR A 54 10.49 3.26 18.70
C THR A 54 11.58 4.34 18.60
N GLY A 55 11.24 5.55 18.16
CA GLY A 55 12.21 6.63 17.89
C GLY A 55 13.14 6.34 16.69
N ILE A 56 12.82 5.32 15.89
CA ILE A 56 13.53 4.99 14.66
C ILE A 56 13.00 5.89 13.54
N PRO A 57 13.87 6.57 12.75
CA PRO A 57 13.44 7.32 11.58
C PRO A 57 12.72 6.42 10.57
N LEU A 58 11.55 6.83 10.11
CA LEU A 58 10.69 6.08 9.20
C LEU A 58 10.51 6.85 7.88
N TYR A 59 10.74 6.18 6.76
CA TYR A 59 10.69 6.76 5.43
C TYR A 59 9.78 5.95 4.53
N ALA A 60 8.83 6.63 3.89
CA ALA A 60 7.90 6.04 2.95
C ALA A 60 8.41 6.14 1.52
N GLY A 61 8.24 5.08 0.74
CA GLY A 61 8.46 5.06 -0.70
C GLY A 61 7.30 4.37 -1.41
N GLY A 62 6.89 4.89 -2.57
CA GLY A 62 5.78 4.32 -3.32
C GLY A 62 5.13 5.31 -4.28
N CYS A 63 4.05 4.90 -4.92
CA CYS A 63 3.28 5.73 -5.82
C CYS A 63 1.83 5.87 -5.38
N VAL A 64 1.28 7.09 -5.52
CA VAL A 64 -0.14 7.41 -5.34
C VAL A 64 -0.62 8.29 -6.50
N GLY A 65 -1.92 8.39 -6.67
CA GLY A 65 -2.54 9.25 -7.68
C GLY A 65 -2.57 10.74 -7.28
N HIS A 66 -3.03 11.56 -8.22
CA HIS A 66 -3.39 12.97 -8.00
C HIS A 66 -4.87 13.06 -7.57
N ASP A 67 -5.25 12.35 -6.51
CA ASP A 67 -6.62 12.22 -6.03
C ASP A 67 -6.71 12.34 -4.51
N ALA A 68 -7.94 12.40 -3.98
CA ALA A 68 -8.19 12.56 -2.56
C ALA A 68 -7.59 11.42 -1.71
N LEU A 69 -7.59 10.17 -2.21
CA LEU A 69 -6.99 9.04 -1.51
C LEU A 69 -5.48 9.21 -1.38
N GLY A 70 -4.82 9.70 -2.43
CA GLY A 70 -3.40 10.05 -2.39
C GLY A 70 -3.09 11.14 -1.37
N ASP A 71 -3.94 12.19 -1.29
CA ASP A 71 -3.79 13.26 -0.31
C ASP A 71 -3.94 12.73 1.13
N GLU A 72 -4.91 11.84 1.35
CA GLU A 72 -5.13 11.22 2.66
C GLU A 72 -3.97 10.31 3.09
N ILE A 73 -3.33 9.59 2.16
CA ILE A 73 -2.12 8.79 2.45
C ILE A 73 -0.98 9.70 2.91
N PHE A 74 -0.71 10.81 2.23
CA PHE A 74 0.30 11.78 2.67
C PHE A 74 -0.02 12.36 4.04
N SER A 75 -1.28 12.77 4.27
CA SER A 75 -1.73 13.27 5.58
C SER A 75 -1.57 12.23 6.68
N THR A 76 -1.77 10.95 6.37
CA THR A 76 -1.58 9.85 7.33
C THR A 76 -0.10 9.66 7.67
N CYS A 77 0.79 9.74 6.68
CA CYS A 77 2.24 9.72 6.92
C CYS A 77 2.65 10.88 7.86
N GLU A 78 2.19 12.09 7.58
CA GLU A 78 2.47 13.27 8.40
C GLU A 78 2.01 13.09 9.86
N LYS A 79 0.77 12.65 10.07
CA LYS A 79 0.20 12.39 11.41
C LYS A 79 0.98 11.33 12.19
N LEU A 80 1.57 10.37 11.50
CA LEU A 80 2.37 9.30 12.11
C LEU A 80 3.86 9.64 12.23
N GLY A 81 4.28 10.84 11.78
CA GLY A 81 5.68 11.24 11.80
C GLY A 81 6.56 10.42 10.83
N ILE A 82 5.97 9.93 9.74
CA ILE A 82 6.66 9.20 8.68
C ILE A 82 7.08 10.21 7.60
N ASN A 83 8.36 10.24 7.25
CA ASN A 83 8.86 11.06 6.15
C ASN A 83 8.38 10.45 4.81
N ALA A 84 7.60 11.21 4.04
CA ALA A 84 7.01 10.79 2.78
C ALA A 84 7.70 11.41 1.53
N GLU A 85 8.90 11.96 1.64
CA GLU A 85 9.63 12.56 0.50
C GLU A 85 9.94 11.55 -0.60
N GLY A 86 10.02 10.24 -0.27
CA GLY A 86 10.19 9.15 -1.24
C GLY A 86 8.90 8.70 -1.92
N MET A 87 7.74 9.27 -1.56
CA MET A 87 6.47 9.00 -2.23
C MET A 87 6.32 9.83 -3.51
N CYS A 88 5.87 9.21 -4.58
CA CYS A 88 5.68 9.85 -5.88
C CYS A 88 4.20 9.94 -6.25
N ARG A 89 3.80 11.04 -6.90
CA ARG A 89 2.51 11.11 -7.56
C ARG A 89 2.64 10.72 -9.02
N VAL A 90 1.73 9.88 -9.49
CA VAL A 90 1.70 9.35 -10.86
C VAL A 90 0.35 9.62 -11.52
N ASN A 91 0.30 9.54 -12.84
CA ASN A 91 -0.93 9.75 -13.61
C ASN A 91 -1.78 8.46 -13.67
N ALA A 92 -2.11 7.93 -12.49
CA ALA A 92 -3.02 6.82 -12.28
C ALA A 92 -3.81 7.08 -11.00
N ALA A 93 -4.98 6.46 -10.84
CA ALA A 93 -5.72 6.55 -9.58
C ALA A 93 -4.93 5.89 -8.44
N THR A 94 -5.05 6.40 -7.22
CA THR A 94 -4.50 5.74 -6.04
C THR A 94 -5.10 4.33 -5.92
N SER A 95 -4.27 3.37 -5.57
CA SER A 95 -4.67 1.97 -5.43
C SER A 95 -5.66 1.80 -4.28
N TYR A 96 -6.64 0.91 -4.46
CA TYR A 96 -7.62 0.62 -3.42
C TYR A 96 -8.09 -0.83 -3.46
N THR A 97 -8.67 -1.29 -2.37
CA THR A 97 -9.31 -2.60 -2.27
C THR A 97 -10.69 -2.47 -1.65
N ASP A 98 -11.71 -2.95 -2.35
CA ASP A 98 -12.99 -3.26 -1.76
C ASP A 98 -12.96 -4.67 -1.16
N VAL A 99 -13.18 -4.77 0.14
CA VAL A 99 -13.17 -6.04 0.88
C VAL A 99 -14.60 -6.40 1.26
N MET A 100 -15.13 -7.49 0.74
CA MET A 100 -16.41 -8.06 1.19
C MET A 100 -16.13 -9.02 2.34
N ALA A 101 -16.62 -8.69 3.53
CA ALA A 101 -16.45 -9.50 4.73
C ALA A 101 -17.77 -10.18 5.10
N ASP A 102 -17.81 -11.51 4.96
CA ASP A 102 -18.97 -12.33 5.29
C ASP A 102 -19.04 -12.54 6.81
N MET A 103 -20.08 -12.00 7.45
CA MET A 103 -20.26 -12.09 8.90
C MET A 103 -20.73 -13.47 9.34
N SER A 104 -21.25 -14.31 8.45
CA SER A 104 -21.75 -15.65 8.80
C SER A 104 -20.63 -16.65 9.10
N ASN A 105 -19.46 -16.46 8.45
CA ASN A 105 -18.35 -17.42 8.53
C ASN A 105 -16.96 -16.77 8.65
N GLY A 106 -16.89 -15.44 8.61
CA GLY A 106 -15.64 -14.68 8.73
C GLY A 106 -14.73 -14.69 7.48
N THR A 107 -15.21 -15.23 6.36
CA THR A 107 -14.44 -15.21 5.10
C THR A 107 -14.45 -13.82 4.45
N ARG A 108 -13.45 -13.54 3.63
CA ARG A 108 -13.31 -12.28 2.91
C ARG A 108 -12.96 -12.50 1.45
N ALA A 109 -13.54 -11.68 0.56
CA ALA A 109 -13.11 -11.54 -0.82
C ALA A 109 -12.60 -10.12 -1.06
N PHE A 110 -11.56 -10.01 -1.89
CA PHE A 110 -10.87 -8.77 -2.17
C PHE A 110 -11.03 -8.39 -3.63
N PHE A 111 -11.51 -7.19 -3.88
CA PHE A 111 -11.63 -6.59 -5.22
C PHE A 111 -10.62 -5.46 -5.29
N HIS A 112 -9.46 -5.76 -5.88
CA HIS A 112 -8.30 -4.88 -5.85
C HIS A 112 -8.12 -4.12 -7.15
N HIS A 113 -7.98 -2.79 -7.04
CA HIS A 113 -7.55 -1.91 -8.12
C HIS A 113 -6.07 -1.57 -7.94
N ARG A 114 -5.23 -2.04 -8.86
CA ARG A 114 -3.77 -1.86 -8.78
C ARG A 114 -3.34 -0.39 -8.85
N GLY A 115 -3.97 0.40 -9.74
CA GLY A 115 -3.77 1.84 -9.83
C GLY A 115 -2.29 2.26 -9.81
N ALA A 116 -1.99 3.24 -8.99
CA ALA A 116 -0.65 3.82 -8.86
C ALA A 116 0.44 2.83 -8.42
N ASN A 117 0.09 1.75 -7.70
CA ASN A 117 1.06 0.72 -7.32
C ASN A 117 1.64 -0.01 -8.53
N ALA A 118 0.87 -0.16 -9.62
CA ALA A 118 1.35 -0.76 -10.87
C ALA A 118 2.47 0.07 -11.52
N GLU A 119 2.48 1.38 -11.27
CA GLU A 119 3.46 2.33 -11.83
C GLU A 119 4.76 2.39 -11.02
N PHE A 120 4.81 1.84 -9.81
CA PHE A 120 6.01 1.88 -8.99
C PHE A 120 7.10 1.00 -9.60
N GLY A 121 8.21 1.62 -10.01
CA GLY A 121 9.34 0.98 -10.68
C GLY A 121 10.69 1.45 -10.13
N PRO A 122 11.81 0.94 -10.66
CA PRO A 122 13.16 1.25 -10.19
C PRO A 122 13.47 2.75 -10.12
N GLU A 123 13.01 3.53 -11.11
CA GLU A 123 13.22 4.98 -11.15
C GLU A 123 12.55 5.73 -9.99
N HIS A 124 11.54 5.12 -9.35
CA HIS A 124 10.93 5.67 -8.13
C HIS A 124 11.75 5.32 -6.90
N VAL A 125 12.38 4.15 -6.87
CA VAL A 125 13.33 3.76 -5.81
C VAL A 125 14.55 4.67 -5.82
N GLU A 126 15.09 4.99 -7.00
CA GLU A 126 16.24 5.89 -7.17
C GLU A 126 15.99 7.32 -6.66
N LYS A 127 14.71 7.75 -6.61
CA LYS A 127 14.32 9.05 -6.04
C LYS A 127 14.30 9.08 -4.51
N ILE A 128 14.40 7.93 -3.84
CA ILE A 128 14.41 7.87 -2.39
C ILE A 128 15.82 8.24 -1.89
N THR A 129 16.00 9.47 -1.47
CA THR A 129 17.29 10.00 -1.03
C THR A 129 17.64 9.69 0.42
N ALA A 130 16.69 9.14 1.19
CA ALA A 130 16.89 8.82 2.60
C ALA A 130 17.96 7.75 2.80
N GLU A 131 18.90 8.00 3.72
CA GLU A 131 19.90 7.02 4.12
C GLU A 131 19.42 6.20 5.33
N ALA A 132 18.79 5.07 5.08
CA ALA A 132 18.34 4.16 6.12
C ALA A 132 19.24 2.93 6.27
N LYS A 133 19.10 2.24 7.39
CA LYS A 133 19.82 0.98 7.65
C LYS A 133 19.11 -0.22 7.01
N ILE A 134 17.80 -0.15 6.90
CA ILE A 134 16.93 -1.22 6.36
C ILE A 134 16.12 -0.64 5.22
N PHE A 135 16.09 -1.36 4.10
CA PHE A 135 15.14 -1.14 3.00
C PHE A 135 14.21 -2.34 2.92
N HIS A 136 12.91 -2.09 3.09
CA HIS A 136 11.85 -3.08 2.94
C HIS A 136 11.08 -2.78 1.67
N LEU A 137 10.95 -3.76 0.78
CA LEU A 137 10.13 -3.69 -0.43
C LEU A 137 8.94 -4.65 -0.28
N GLY A 138 7.74 -4.17 -0.38
CA GLY A 138 6.50 -4.94 -0.37
C GLY A 138 5.41 -4.23 -1.16
N TYR A 139 4.63 -4.91 -1.92
CA TYR A 139 4.25 -6.31 -1.93
C TYR A 139 4.57 -6.90 -3.31
N LEU A 140 5.46 -7.85 -3.40
CA LEU A 140 5.74 -8.57 -4.66
C LEU A 140 4.44 -9.17 -5.21
N LEU A 141 4.30 -9.24 -6.54
CA LEU A 141 3.12 -9.65 -7.30
C LEU A 141 1.95 -8.63 -7.31
N LEU A 142 2.11 -7.47 -6.68
CA LEU A 142 1.18 -6.34 -6.76
C LEU A 142 1.85 -5.04 -7.23
N LEU A 143 3.10 -5.11 -7.68
CA LEU A 143 3.89 -4.00 -8.19
C LEU A 143 4.31 -4.34 -9.63
N ASP A 144 3.40 -4.16 -10.61
CA ASP A 144 3.55 -4.73 -11.96
C ASP A 144 4.91 -4.47 -12.58
N ARG A 145 5.45 -3.24 -12.46
CA ARG A 145 6.75 -2.87 -13.03
C ARG A 145 7.94 -3.48 -12.28
N MET A 146 7.80 -3.73 -10.97
CA MET A 146 8.80 -4.42 -10.18
C MET A 146 8.73 -5.94 -10.36
N ASP A 147 7.57 -6.46 -10.72
CA ASP A 147 7.31 -7.89 -10.94
C ASP A 147 7.65 -8.34 -12.38
N PHE A 148 8.03 -7.42 -13.28
CA PHE A 148 8.45 -7.79 -14.62
C PHE A 148 9.65 -8.73 -14.57
N LYS A 149 9.67 -9.66 -15.54
CA LYS A 149 10.81 -10.57 -15.72
C LYS A 149 12.09 -9.79 -15.99
N ASP A 150 13.13 -10.12 -15.26
CA ASP A 150 14.51 -9.70 -15.50
C ASP A 150 15.35 -10.92 -15.85
N GLU A 151 16.21 -10.82 -16.89
CA GLU A 151 16.96 -11.96 -17.40
C GLU A 151 18.12 -12.36 -16.47
N GLU A 152 18.66 -11.41 -15.71
CA GLU A 152 19.79 -11.64 -14.82
C GLU A 152 19.32 -12.02 -13.40
N TYR A 153 18.30 -11.32 -12.87
CA TYR A 153 17.87 -11.44 -11.47
C TYR A 153 16.51 -12.14 -11.30
N GLY A 154 15.89 -12.57 -12.42
CA GLY A 154 14.59 -13.23 -12.42
C GLY A 154 13.41 -12.24 -12.43
N VAL A 155 13.43 -11.22 -11.57
CA VAL A 155 12.45 -10.12 -11.55
C VAL A 155 13.16 -8.79 -11.33
N VAL A 156 12.56 -7.70 -11.83
CA VAL A 156 13.09 -6.33 -11.71
C VAL A 156 13.31 -5.93 -10.25
N ALA A 157 12.44 -6.36 -9.35
CA ALA A 157 12.55 -6.06 -7.92
C ALA A 157 13.81 -6.62 -7.24
N ALA A 158 14.48 -7.60 -7.84
CA ALA A 158 15.70 -8.21 -7.33
C ALA A 158 17.00 -7.53 -7.85
N ARG A 159 16.85 -6.60 -8.78
CA ARG A 159 17.93 -5.85 -9.42
C ARG A 159 18.44 -4.69 -8.53
#